data_e4f0b09ae0fdb2d45d4042abd9a53a23
#
_entry.id   e4f0b09ae0fdb2d45d4042abd9a53a23
#
_cell.length_a   1.000
_cell.length_b   1.000
_cell.length_c   1.000
_cell.angle_alpha   90.00
_cell.angle_beta   90.00
_cell.angle_gamma   90.00
#
_symmetry.space_group_name_H-M   'P 1'
#
loop_
_entity.id
_entity.type
_entity.pdbx_description
1 polymer ?
#
loop_
_entity_poly.entity_id
_entity_poly.type
_entity_poly.pdbx_seq_one_letter_code
_entity_poly.pdbx_strand_id
1 'polypeptide(L)'
;TYGLNISNEHSCENCRNRTHVAMPAWNSIRNFFVNTNNYLRDEDFHRDETAENIKMTELIYLIASHEDCCIKSKLLSNVDAAKENFEQIVYDHIFKDISIEELSKLTNRSLTSFKKEFRRHFQMPPHKWYIRQRLMHSRLLLISTSKSISEIGNACTFPNTSHFIKLFKKEYQ
;
A
#
# COMPACT_ATOMS: atom_id res chain seq x y z
N THR A 1 10.30 -3.20 14.71
CA THR A 1 10.32 -3.52 13.26
C THR A 1 11.36 -4.61 13.06
N TYR A 2 10.94 -5.86 13.08
CA TYR A 2 11.81 -6.97 12.67
C TYR A 2 11.88 -6.94 11.14
N GLY A 3 12.96 -6.38 10.60
CA GLY A 3 13.25 -6.40 9.17
C GLY A 3 13.61 -7.82 8.76
N LEU A 4 12.67 -8.55 8.18
CA LEU A 4 12.99 -9.74 7.42
C LEU A 4 13.76 -9.27 6.16
N ASN A 5 15.09 -9.49 6.19
CA ASN A 5 15.94 -9.29 5.01
C ASN A 5 15.65 -10.45 4.05
N ILE A 6 14.63 -10.27 3.22
CA ILE A 6 14.25 -11.21 2.18
C ILE A 6 14.97 -10.75 0.92
N SER A 7 16.07 -11.42 0.56
CA SER A 7 16.79 -11.15 -0.69
C SER A 7 15.89 -11.45 -1.90
N ASN A 8 15.75 -10.49 -2.82
CA ASN A 8 14.86 -10.52 -3.98
C ASN A 8 15.32 -11.46 -5.13
N GLU A 9 16.27 -12.37 -4.91
CA GLU A 9 16.96 -13.05 -6.01
C GLU A 9 16.42 -14.43 -6.40
N HIS A 10 15.23 -14.84 -6.02
CA HIS A 10 14.72 -16.15 -6.43
C HIS A 10 13.44 -16.07 -7.26
N SER A 11 13.59 -15.94 -8.58
CA SER A 11 12.53 -16.27 -9.54
C SER A 11 12.47 -17.78 -9.74
N CYS A 12 11.53 -18.47 -9.11
CA CYS A 12 11.30 -19.88 -9.38
C CYS A 12 10.58 -20.07 -10.70
N GLU A 13 11.25 -20.63 -11.70
CA GLU A 13 10.66 -20.90 -13.03
C GLU A 13 9.45 -21.86 -12.97
N ASN A 14 9.45 -22.81 -12.01
CA ASN A 14 8.39 -23.80 -11.86
C ASN A 14 7.05 -23.23 -11.36
N CYS A 15 7.06 -22.06 -10.69
CA CYS A 15 5.83 -21.47 -10.14
C CYS A 15 5.43 -20.15 -10.81
N ARG A 16 6.21 -19.64 -11.77
CA ARG A 16 6.01 -18.33 -12.41
C ARG A 16 4.66 -18.18 -13.09
N ASN A 17 4.12 -19.27 -13.66
CA ASN A 17 2.86 -19.28 -14.41
C ASN A 17 1.71 -20.00 -13.70
N ARG A 18 1.85 -20.38 -12.43
CA ARG A 18 0.80 -21.07 -11.68
C ARG A 18 0.06 -20.11 -10.78
N THR A 19 -1.26 -20.13 -10.83
CA THR A 19 -2.13 -19.31 -9.97
C THR A 19 -2.13 -19.79 -8.52
N HIS A 20 -1.84 -21.07 -8.28
CA HIS A 20 -1.76 -21.70 -6.97
C HIS A 20 -0.61 -22.71 -6.92
N VAL A 21 -0.06 -22.88 -5.73
CA VAL A 21 0.98 -23.86 -5.44
C VAL A 21 0.49 -24.73 -4.28
N ALA A 22 0.41 -26.05 -4.51
CA ALA A 22 0.10 -27.03 -3.47
C ALA A 22 1.39 -27.75 -3.08
N MET A 23 1.67 -27.80 -1.77
CA MET A 23 2.85 -28.45 -1.22
C MET A 23 2.49 -29.26 0.02
N PRO A 24 3.22 -30.35 0.32
CA PRO A 24 3.07 -31.05 1.59
C PRO A 24 3.38 -30.10 2.75
N ALA A 25 2.51 -30.05 3.75
CA ALA A 25 2.78 -29.26 4.94
C ALA A 25 3.96 -29.87 5.72
N TRP A 26 5.06 -29.13 5.86
CA TRP A 26 6.18 -29.53 6.70
C TRP A 26 5.84 -29.42 8.19
N ASN A 27 6.63 -30.05 9.05
CA ASN A 27 6.32 -30.22 10.46
C ASN A 27 6.10 -28.89 11.21
N SER A 28 6.87 -27.85 10.93
CA SER A 28 6.71 -26.54 11.57
C SER A 28 5.34 -25.90 11.26
N ILE A 29 4.88 -25.96 10.01
CA ILE A 29 3.57 -25.47 9.61
C ILE A 29 2.45 -26.31 10.21
N ARG A 30 2.60 -27.63 10.24
CA ARG A 30 1.63 -28.52 10.87
C ARG A 30 1.48 -28.22 12.37
N ASN A 31 2.61 -28.09 13.07
CA ASN A 31 2.64 -27.74 14.48
C ASN A 31 2.03 -26.36 14.75
N PHE A 32 2.29 -25.37 13.88
CA PHE A 32 1.67 -24.07 13.97
C PHE A 32 0.14 -24.16 13.97
N PHE A 33 -0.45 -24.91 13.02
CA PHE A 33 -1.91 -25.05 12.95
C PHE A 33 -2.49 -25.83 14.13
N VAL A 34 -1.80 -26.89 14.60
CA VAL A 34 -2.21 -27.65 15.80
C VAL A 34 -2.21 -26.75 17.04
N ASN A 35 -1.12 -26.00 17.25
CA ASN A 35 -1.00 -25.11 18.40
C ASN A 35 -2.00 -23.95 18.31
N THR A 36 -2.18 -23.35 17.16
CA THR A 36 -3.16 -22.29 16.96
C THR A 36 -4.58 -22.77 17.22
N ASN A 37 -4.94 -23.99 16.77
CA ASN A 37 -6.24 -24.58 17.05
C ASN A 37 -6.45 -24.84 18.54
N ASN A 38 -5.41 -25.22 19.29
CA ASN A 38 -5.48 -25.39 20.75
C ASN A 38 -5.77 -24.05 21.44
N TYR A 39 -5.07 -22.96 21.06
CA TYR A 39 -5.37 -21.61 21.58
C TYR A 39 -6.80 -21.15 21.25
N LEU A 40 -7.31 -21.48 20.07
CA LEU A 40 -8.65 -21.10 19.68
C LEU A 40 -9.77 -21.83 20.44
N ARG A 41 -9.43 -22.98 21.06
CA ARG A 41 -10.35 -23.79 21.91
C ARG A 41 -10.23 -23.47 23.39
N ASP A 42 -9.22 -22.73 23.77
CA ASP A 42 -8.98 -22.33 25.16
C ASP A 42 -9.93 -21.15 25.49
N GLU A 43 -10.81 -21.36 26.47
CA GLU A 43 -11.80 -20.38 26.91
C GLU A 43 -11.14 -19.17 27.61
N ASP A 44 -9.97 -19.36 28.17
CA ASP A 44 -9.17 -18.31 28.84
C ASP A 44 -8.33 -17.48 27.85
N PHE A 45 -8.25 -17.90 26.58
CA PHE A 45 -7.47 -17.20 25.57
C PHE A 45 -8.20 -15.95 25.06
N HIS A 46 -7.66 -14.79 25.41
CA HIS A 46 -8.19 -13.51 24.95
C HIS A 46 -7.77 -13.22 23.51
N ARG A 47 -8.74 -13.23 22.60
CA ARG A 47 -8.51 -12.86 21.20
C ARG A 47 -8.56 -11.35 21.06
N ASP A 48 -7.44 -10.77 20.69
CA ASP A 48 -7.34 -9.38 20.29
C ASP A 48 -6.54 -9.24 18.98
N GLU A 49 -6.53 -8.06 18.41
CA GLU A 49 -5.77 -7.74 17.19
C GLU A 49 -4.27 -8.04 17.35
N THR A 50 -3.74 -7.92 18.56
CA THR A 50 -2.34 -8.18 18.86
C THR A 50 -2.00 -9.68 18.75
N ALA A 51 -2.86 -10.53 19.33
CA ALA A 51 -2.70 -11.98 19.26
C ALA A 51 -2.81 -12.49 17.81
N GLU A 52 -3.75 -11.96 17.04
CA GLU A 52 -3.90 -12.28 15.62
C GLU A 52 -2.66 -11.86 14.81
N ASN A 53 -2.16 -10.66 15.02
CA ASN A 53 -0.95 -10.16 14.35
C ASN A 53 0.30 -10.96 14.68
N ILE A 54 0.46 -11.42 15.93
CA ILE A 54 1.56 -12.29 16.35
C ILE A 54 1.48 -13.64 15.61
N LYS A 55 0.28 -14.25 15.56
CA LYS A 55 0.09 -15.53 14.86
C LYS A 55 0.30 -15.42 13.35
N MET A 56 -0.17 -14.35 12.74
CA MET A 56 0.10 -14.10 11.32
C MET A 56 1.59 -13.88 11.05
N THR A 57 2.29 -13.16 11.91
CA THR A 57 3.73 -12.94 11.80
C THR A 57 4.52 -14.24 11.94
N GLU A 58 4.15 -15.09 12.89
CA GLU A 58 4.73 -16.43 13.07
C GLU A 58 4.56 -17.30 11.82
N LEU A 59 3.34 -17.34 11.25
CA LEU A 59 3.05 -18.09 10.03
C LEU A 59 3.89 -17.61 8.85
N ILE A 60 3.94 -16.29 8.64
CA ILE A 60 4.74 -15.68 7.57
C ILE A 60 6.22 -16.01 7.76
N TYR A 61 6.74 -15.94 8.98
CA TYR A 61 8.12 -16.30 9.29
C TYR A 61 8.42 -17.77 8.98
N LEU A 62 7.55 -18.70 9.40
CA LEU A 62 7.70 -20.12 9.12
C LEU A 62 7.71 -20.42 7.62
N ILE A 63 6.88 -19.74 6.84
CA ILE A 63 6.84 -19.86 5.38
C ILE A 63 8.11 -19.26 4.75
N ALA A 64 8.50 -18.06 5.17
CA ALA A 64 9.64 -17.34 4.60
C ALA A 64 11.01 -17.97 4.93
N SER A 65 11.13 -18.64 6.06
CA SER A 65 12.35 -19.31 6.51
C SER A 65 12.56 -20.69 5.87
N HIS A 66 11.57 -21.23 5.18
CA HIS A 66 11.72 -22.50 4.48
C HIS A 66 12.51 -22.32 3.17
N GLU A 67 13.37 -23.28 2.85
CA GLU A 67 14.23 -23.21 1.64
C GLU A 67 13.46 -23.39 0.34
N ASP A 68 12.20 -23.80 0.40
CA ASP A 68 11.36 -24.05 -0.76
C ASP A 68 10.97 -22.74 -1.46
N CYS A 69 11.54 -22.51 -2.62
CA CYS A 69 11.46 -21.22 -3.34
C CYS A 69 10.05 -20.86 -3.83
N CYS A 70 9.16 -21.85 -4.02
CA CYS A 70 7.86 -21.61 -4.66
C CYS A 70 6.92 -20.72 -3.85
N ILE A 71 6.74 -21.01 -2.55
CA ILE A 71 5.85 -20.21 -1.69
C ILE A 71 6.47 -18.85 -1.41
N LYS A 72 7.77 -18.80 -1.14
CA LYS A 72 8.51 -17.56 -0.91
C LYS A 72 8.44 -16.63 -2.13
N SER A 73 8.71 -17.15 -3.32
CA SER A 73 8.60 -16.40 -4.58
C SER A 73 7.19 -15.88 -4.83
N LYS A 74 6.15 -16.67 -4.52
CA LYS A 74 4.75 -16.27 -4.67
C LYS A 74 4.33 -15.20 -3.67
N LEU A 75 4.77 -15.30 -2.43
CA LEU A 75 4.53 -14.26 -1.41
C LEU A 75 5.18 -12.94 -1.82
N LEU A 76 6.43 -12.97 -2.30
CA LEU A 76 7.15 -11.77 -2.74
C LEU A 76 6.49 -11.13 -3.96
N SER A 77 6.11 -11.91 -4.98
CA SER A 77 5.41 -11.39 -6.16
C SER A 77 4.07 -10.73 -5.82
N ASN A 78 3.34 -11.26 -4.84
CA ASN A 78 2.09 -10.65 -4.39
C ASN A 78 2.32 -9.35 -3.61
N VAL A 79 3.43 -9.24 -2.86
CA VAL A 79 3.80 -7.99 -2.16
C VAL A 79 4.15 -6.90 -3.16
N ASP A 80 4.93 -7.21 -4.20
CA ASP A 80 5.30 -6.25 -5.24
C ASP A 80 4.07 -5.82 -6.07
N ALA A 81 3.21 -6.75 -6.47
CA ALA A 81 1.96 -6.44 -7.17
C ALA A 81 1.01 -5.58 -6.32
N ALA A 82 0.94 -5.81 -5.01
CA ALA A 82 0.13 -5.00 -4.11
C ALA A 82 0.70 -3.57 -3.93
N LYS A 83 2.02 -3.43 -3.99
CA LYS A 83 2.72 -2.14 -3.93
C LYS A 83 2.47 -1.33 -5.21
N GLU A 84 2.66 -1.93 -6.38
CA GLU A 84 2.38 -1.31 -7.68
C GLU A 84 0.92 -0.87 -7.79
N ASN A 85 -0.02 -1.71 -7.34
CA ASN A 85 -1.44 -1.37 -7.33
C ASN A 85 -1.74 -0.18 -6.40
N PHE A 86 -1.10 -0.07 -5.23
CA PHE A 86 -1.28 1.06 -4.32
C PHE A 86 -0.84 2.39 -4.96
N GLU A 87 0.36 2.45 -5.51
CA GLU A 87 0.89 3.64 -6.14
C GLU A 87 0.06 4.02 -7.38
N GLN A 88 -0.31 3.05 -8.21
CA GLN A 88 -1.13 3.27 -9.40
C GLN A 88 -2.51 3.87 -9.03
N ILE A 89 -3.20 3.32 -8.03
CA ILE A 89 -4.47 3.86 -7.56
C ILE A 89 -4.30 5.31 -7.09
N VAL A 90 -3.22 5.63 -6.37
CA VAL A 90 -2.95 6.99 -5.92
C VAL A 90 -2.72 7.94 -7.10
N TYR A 91 -1.91 7.55 -8.09
CA TYR A 91 -1.64 8.38 -9.28
C TYR A 91 -2.88 8.59 -10.14
N ASP A 92 -3.71 7.57 -10.35
CA ASP A 92 -4.94 7.64 -11.16
C ASP A 92 -6.00 8.59 -10.57
N HIS A 93 -5.83 8.99 -9.31
CA HIS A 93 -6.80 9.81 -8.60
C HIS A 93 -6.30 11.22 -8.23
N ILE A 94 -5.14 11.67 -8.76
CA ILE A 94 -4.60 13.00 -8.44
C ILE A 94 -5.58 14.12 -8.80
N PHE A 95 -6.21 14.02 -9.96
CA PHE A 95 -7.12 15.04 -10.51
C PHE A 95 -8.59 14.67 -10.36
N LYS A 96 -8.92 13.72 -9.51
CA LYS A 96 -10.31 13.38 -9.16
C LYS A 96 -10.70 14.06 -7.84
N ASP A 97 -11.97 14.43 -7.75
CA ASP A 97 -12.54 14.91 -6.50
C ASP A 97 -12.93 13.71 -5.64
N ILE A 98 -11.94 13.17 -4.94
CA ILE A 98 -12.07 12.01 -4.09
C ILE A 98 -11.44 12.27 -2.73
N SER A 99 -12.10 11.85 -1.67
CA SER A 99 -11.62 11.97 -0.30
C SER A 99 -10.52 10.96 0.03
N ILE A 100 -9.72 11.25 1.04
CA ILE A 100 -8.69 10.30 1.53
C ILE A 100 -9.33 9.01 2.10
N GLU A 101 -10.53 9.13 2.67
CA GLU A 101 -11.34 8.00 3.13
C GLU A 101 -11.75 7.08 1.99
N GLU A 102 -12.20 7.63 0.87
CA GLU A 102 -12.54 6.86 -0.32
C GLU A 102 -11.32 6.20 -0.94
N LEU A 103 -10.19 6.91 -1.03
CA LEU A 103 -8.91 6.33 -1.47
C LEU A 103 -8.45 5.17 -0.59
N SER A 104 -8.66 5.27 0.73
CA SER A 104 -8.34 4.17 1.63
C SER A 104 -9.16 2.92 1.31
N LYS A 105 -10.46 3.08 1.00
CA LYS A 105 -11.34 1.97 0.58
C LYS A 105 -10.93 1.38 -0.76
N LEU A 106 -10.60 2.20 -1.76
CA LEU A 106 -10.13 1.74 -3.07
C LEU A 106 -8.84 0.92 -2.99
N THR A 107 -7.99 1.23 -2.01
CA THR A 107 -6.76 0.46 -1.75
C THR A 107 -6.97 -0.71 -0.78
N ASN A 108 -8.22 -1.03 -0.39
CA ASN A 108 -8.57 -2.06 0.59
C ASN A 108 -7.86 -1.89 1.94
N ARG A 109 -7.76 -0.64 2.44
CA ARG A 109 -7.07 -0.31 3.69
C ARG A 109 -7.96 0.51 4.62
N SER A 110 -7.74 0.37 5.93
CA SER A 110 -8.25 1.34 6.88
C SER A 110 -7.59 2.71 6.65
N LEU A 111 -8.25 3.80 7.03
CA LEU A 111 -7.71 5.16 6.88
C LEU A 111 -6.35 5.33 7.56
N THR A 112 -6.16 4.71 8.73
CA THR A 112 -4.90 4.75 9.48
C THR A 112 -3.80 4.00 8.73
N SER A 113 -4.10 2.79 8.25
CA SER A 113 -3.17 1.98 7.46
C SER A 113 -2.79 2.67 6.15
N PHE A 114 -3.77 3.25 5.45
CA PHE A 114 -3.55 4.03 4.24
C PHE A 114 -2.59 5.20 4.47
N LYS A 115 -2.83 6.04 5.50
CA LYS A 115 -1.97 7.18 5.82
C LYS A 115 -0.54 6.76 6.19
N LYS A 116 -0.36 5.65 6.90
CA LYS A 116 0.94 5.09 7.26
C LYS A 116 1.70 4.62 6.01
N GLU A 117 1.03 3.85 5.15
CA GLU A 117 1.62 3.32 3.93
C GLU A 117 1.91 4.44 2.93
N PHE A 118 1.00 5.40 2.77
CA PHE A 118 1.20 6.56 1.93
C PHE A 118 2.47 7.34 2.30
N ARG A 119 2.68 7.58 3.61
CA ARG A 119 3.92 8.24 4.08
C ARG A 119 5.17 7.41 3.78
N ARG A 120 5.08 6.08 3.83
CA ARG A 120 6.19 5.19 3.50
C ARG A 120 6.59 5.31 2.01
N HIS A 121 5.61 5.39 1.09
CA HIS A 121 5.84 5.50 -0.36
C HIS A 121 6.24 6.92 -0.79
N PHE A 122 5.49 7.91 -0.35
CA PHE A 122 5.60 9.28 -0.84
C PHE A 122 6.32 10.25 0.10
N GLN A 123 6.80 9.78 1.26
CA GLN A 123 7.55 10.53 2.28
C GLN A 123 6.83 11.79 2.80
N MET A 124 5.52 11.90 2.60
CA MET A 124 4.70 13.01 3.08
C MET A 124 3.22 12.59 3.28
N PRO A 125 2.45 13.37 4.06
CA PRO A 125 1.02 13.11 4.24
C PRO A 125 0.24 13.21 2.92
N PRO A 126 -0.83 12.40 2.72
CA PRO A 126 -1.62 12.37 1.49
C PRO A 126 -2.08 13.75 1.02
N HIS A 127 -2.79 14.50 1.86
CA HIS A 127 -3.33 15.81 1.50
C HIS A 127 -2.25 16.78 0.99
N LYS A 128 -1.08 16.82 1.66
CA LYS A 128 0.02 17.68 1.25
C LYS A 128 0.62 17.25 -0.09
N TRP A 129 0.72 15.94 -0.32
CA TRP A 129 1.22 15.38 -1.55
C TRP A 129 0.30 15.68 -2.74
N TYR A 130 -1.02 15.48 -2.59
CA TYR A 130 -2.01 15.78 -3.64
C TYR A 130 -1.98 17.27 -4.03
N ILE A 131 -1.96 18.17 -3.05
CA ILE A 131 -1.85 19.61 -3.32
C ILE A 131 -0.58 19.89 -4.12
N ARG A 132 0.56 19.33 -3.74
CA ARG A 132 1.82 19.54 -4.45
C ARG A 132 1.78 19.02 -5.89
N GLN A 133 1.24 17.84 -6.14
CA GLN A 133 1.08 17.31 -7.50
C GLN A 133 0.17 18.20 -8.37
N ARG A 134 -0.94 18.65 -7.82
CA ARG A 134 -1.86 19.57 -8.51
C ARG A 134 -1.21 20.92 -8.82
N LEU A 135 -0.41 21.46 -7.92
CA LEU A 135 0.36 22.69 -8.15
C LEU A 135 1.46 22.50 -9.22
N MET A 136 2.16 21.38 -9.22
CA MET A 136 3.14 21.08 -10.28
C MET A 136 2.47 21.00 -11.66
N HIS A 137 1.33 20.34 -11.76
CA HIS A 137 0.57 20.26 -13.01
C HIS A 137 0.03 21.65 -13.44
N SER A 138 -0.48 22.44 -12.48
CA SER A 138 -0.95 23.79 -12.78
C SER A 138 0.17 24.71 -13.31
N ARG A 139 1.39 24.56 -12.80
CA ARG A 139 2.57 25.27 -13.33
C ARG A 139 2.84 24.90 -14.79
N LEU A 140 2.74 23.63 -15.15
CA LEU A 140 2.87 23.20 -16.54
C LEU A 140 1.81 23.83 -17.43
N LEU A 141 0.54 23.82 -16.99
CA LEU A 141 -0.56 24.43 -17.76
C LEU A 141 -0.41 25.94 -17.93
N LEU A 142 0.10 26.64 -16.92
CA LEU A 142 0.38 28.08 -17.01
C LEU A 142 1.44 28.42 -18.08
N ILE A 143 2.41 27.55 -18.29
CA ILE A 143 3.51 27.76 -19.26
C ILE A 143 3.10 27.28 -20.65
N SER A 144 2.32 26.20 -20.75
CA SER A 144 2.05 25.50 -22.02
C SER A 144 0.70 25.82 -22.66
N THR A 145 -0.17 26.60 -22.00
CA THR A 145 -1.51 26.90 -22.52
C THR A 145 -1.86 28.37 -22.34
N SER A 146 -2.89 28.83 -23.10
CA SER A 146 -3.49 30.16 -22.95
C SER A 146 -4.68 30.20 -21.99
N LYS A 147 -4.87 29.15 -21.18
CA LYS A 147 -5.99 29.05 -20.22
C LYS A 147 -5.87 30.13 -19.15
N SER A 148 -7.01 30.64 -18.72
CA SER A 148 -7.08 31.55 -17.57
C SER A 148 -6.70 30.85 -16.25
N ILE A 149 -6.31 31.64 -15.27
CA ILE A 149 -5.98 31.13 -13.92
C ILE A 149 -7.15 30.34 -13.31
N SER A 150 -8.39 30.79 -13.56
CA SER A 150 -9.59 30.10 -13.08
C SER A 150 -9.78 28.73 -13.75
N GLU A 151 -9.62 28.65 -15.07
CA GLU A 151 -9.72 27.39 -15.81
C GLU A 151 -8.63 26.40 -15.39
N ILE A 152 -7.40 26.86 -15.14
CA ILE A 152 -6.30 26.04 -14.66
C ILE A 152 -6.59 25.54 -13.24
N GLY A 153 -7.08 26.41 -12.34
CA GLY A 153 -7.48 26.01 -11.00
C GLY A 153 -8.52 24.90 -11.01
N ASN A 154 -9.54 25.04 -11.83
CA ASN A 154 -10.60 24.03 -12.00
C ASN A 154 -10.06 22.73 -12.60
N ALA A 155 -9.24 22.79 -13.65
CA ALA A 155 -8.62 21.61 -14.26
C ALA A 155 -7.72 20.83 -13.28
N CYS A 156 -7.12 21.54 -12.31
CA CYS A 156 -6.31 20.94 -11.26
C CYS A 156 -7.11 20.62 -9.97
N THR A 157 -8.45 20.64 -10.04
CA THR A 157 -9.34 20.24 -8.94
C THR A 157 -9.17 21.11 -7.68
N PHE A 158 -8.90 22.40 -7.86
CA PHE A 158 -8.95 23.37 -6.76
C PHE A 158 -10.37 23.96 -6.66
N PRO A 159 -11.04 23.82 -5.50
CA PRO A 159 -12.43 24.24 -5.34
C PRO A 159 -12.61 25.75 -5.40
N ASN A 160 -11.54 26.52 -5.22
CA ASN A 160 -11.58 27.98 -5.15
C ASN A 160 -10.31 28.59 -5.75
N THR A 161 -10.48 29.47 -6.74
CA THR A 161 -9.37 30.14 -7.43
C THR A 161 -8.50 30.98 -6.50
N SER A 162 -9.07 31.65 -5.51
CA SER A 162 -8.30 32.46 -4.55
C SER A 162 -7.42 31.57 -3.66
N HIS A 163 -7.94 30.42 -3.25
CA HIS A 163 -7.17 29.42 -2.50
C HIS A 163 -6.05 28.82 -3.34
N PHE A 164 -6.34 28.51 -4.61
CA PHE A 164 -5.32 28.07 -5.57
C PHE A 164 -4.18 29.07 -5.69
N ILE A 165 -4.50 30.36 -5.96
CA ILE A 165 -3.49 31.41 -6.08
C ILE A 165 -2.61 31.52 -4.82
N LYS A 166 -3.25 31.48 -3.63
CA LYS A 166 -2.52 31.54 -2.36
C LYS A 166 -1.54 30.38 -2.20
N LEU A 167 -1.98 29.16 -2.50
CA LEU A 167 -1.14 27.96 -2.42
C LEU A 167 -0.01 28.00 -3.44
N PHE A 168 -0.33 28.42 -4.69
CA PHE A 168 0.64 28.50 -5.75
C PHE A 168 1.77 29.51 -5.45
N LYS A 169 1.40 30.70 -4.96
CA LYS A 169 2.38 31.69 -4.51
C LYS A 169 3.25 31.19 -3.38
N LYS A 170 2.67 30.48 -2.42
CA LYS A 170 3.42 29.91 -1.30
C LYS A 170 4.43 28.84 -1.73
N GLU A 171 4.15 28.08 -2.77
CA GLU A 171 5.01 26.99 -3.25
C GLU A 171 6.13 27.50 -4.17
N TYR A 172 5.88 28.57 -4.96
CA TYR A 172 6.78 28.99 -6.03
C TYR A 172 7.34 30.44 -5.91
N GLN A 173 6.94 31.19 -4.93
CA GLN A 173 7.46 32.52 -4.57
C GLN A 173 8.13 32.50 -3.19
#